data_8a4d2d4bd441a4abb838bc8d47dd3077
#
_entry.id   8a4d2d4bd441a4abb838bc8d47dd3077
#
_cell.length_a   1.000
_cell.length_b   1.000
_cell.length_c   1.000
_cell.angle_alpha   90.00
_cell.angle_beta   90.00
_cell.angle_gamma   90.00
#
_symmetry.space_group_name_H-M   'P 1'
#
loop_
_entity.id
_entity.type
_entity.pdbx_description
1 polymer ?
#
loop_
_entity_poly.entity_id
_entity_poly.type
_entity_poly.pdbx_seq_one_letter_code
_entity_poly.pdbx_strand_id
1 'polypeptide(L)'
;MNIEQSKKLSIIDFLDKENVTLKKKKGNAYWYLSPFRNEKTASFKVSKKENLWYDYAIQEGGDLVELVKRMYNKHTVSDALAYLASKDIAAVDKAIETAIAAKEYTTTKMNDVKLLPLQNHSLLSYFSSRKIDITIGKMYCREIHYKVEQKHYYGIAFGNLSEGYE
;
A
#
# COMPACT_ATOMS: atom_id res chain seq x y z
N MET A 1 -2.80 -4.64 -8.24
CA MET A 1 -2.66 -3.58 -9.28
C MET A 1 -2.81 -4.20 -10.66
N ASN A 2 -3.44 -3.51 -11.62
CA ASN A 2 -3.51 -3.94 -13.02
C ASN A 2 -2.63 -3.05 -13.92
N ILE A 3 -2.48 -3.42 -15.20
CA ILE A 3 -1.64 -2.70 -16.17
C ILE A 3 -2.08 -1.25 -16.35
N GLU A 4 -3.40 -0.98 -16.42
CA GLU A 4 -3.91 0.38 -16.59
C GLU A 4 -3.64 1.27 -15.37
N GLN A 5 -3.66 0.69 -14.18
CA GLN A 5 -3.26 1.38 -12.96
C GLN A 5 -1.75 1.67 -12.92
N SER A 6 -0.92 0.72 -13.36
CA SER A 6 0.53 0.91 -13.40
C SER A 6 0.97 2.01 -14.38
N LYS A 7 0.26 2.19 -15.50
CA LYS A 7 0.52 3.28 -16.47
C LYS A 7 0.31 4.68 -15.89
N LYS A 8 -0.51 4.82 -14.84
CA LYS A 8 -0.74 6.10 -14.14
C LYS A 8 0.39 6.47 -13.18
N LEU A 9 1.21 5.50 -12.79
CA LEU A 9 2.35 5.74 -11.93
C LEU A 9 3.49 6.39 -12.71
N SER A 10 4.08 7.43 -12.13
CA SER A 10 5.19 8.15 -12.75
C SER A 10 6.50 7.36 -12.63
N ILE A 11 7.19 7.15 -13.75
CA ILE A 11 8.54 6.56 -13.75
C ILE A 11 9.51 7.47 -12.97
N ILE A 12 9.35 8.79 -13.07
CA ILE A 12 10.20 9.76 -12.37
C ILE A 12 10.06 9.58 -10.86
N ASP A 13 8.81 9.56 -10.35
CA ASP A 13 8.56 9.41 -8.91
C ASP A 13 9.01 8.05 -8.40
N PHE A 14 8.91 7.01 -9.23
CA PHE A 14 9.43 5.69 -8.92
C PHE A 14 10.95 5.70 -8.79
N LEU A 15 11.67 6.29 -9.75
CA LEU A 15 13.14 6.38 -9.71
C LEU A 15 13.63 7.23 -8.53
N ASP A 16 12.92 8.29 -8.19
CA ASP A 16 13.23 9.13 -7.03
C ASP A 16 13.08 8.35 -5.71
N LYS A 17 12.02 7.54 -5.56
CA LYS A 17 11.83 6.62 -4.42
C LYS A 17 12.92 5.54 -4.33
N GLU A 18 13.41 5.07 -5.47
CA GLU A 18 14.51 4.08 -5.54
C GLU A 18 15.90 4.74 -5.46
N ASN A 19 15.98 6.06 -5.18
CA ASN A 19 17.21 6.83 -5.05
C ASN A 19 18.13 6.79 -6.29
N VAL A 20 17.54 6.65 -7.48
CA VAL A 20 18.31 6.69 -8.74
C VAL A 20 18.78 8.10 -9.05
N THR A 21 20.06 8.28 -9.31
CA THR A 21 20.67 9.61 -9.41
C THR A 21 20.25 10.34 -10.69
N LEU A 22 19.46 11.40 -10.55
CA LEU A 22 19.17 12.35 -11.62
C LEU A 22 20.40 13.24 -11.90
N LYS A 23 20.84 13.33 -13.15
CA LYS A 23 21.99 14.15 -13.56
C LYS A 23 21.58 15.41 -14.31
N LYS A 24 20.51 15.35 -15.12
CA LYS A 24 20.12 16.45 -15.97
C LYS A 24 18.63 16.44 -16.26
N LYS A 25 18.02 17.63 -16.31
CA LYS A 25 16.66 17.84 -16.77
C LYS A 25 16.65 18.84 -17.92
N LYS A 26 15.98 18.52 -19.02
CA LYS A 26 15.78 19.42 -20.17
C LYS A 26 14.33 19.31 -20.66
N GLY A 27 13.49 20.27 -20.31
CA GLY A 27 12.06 20.21 -20.61
C GLY A 27 11.40 18.98 -20.01
N ASN A 28 10.81 18.13 -20.84
CA ASN A 28 10.18 16.87 -20.46
C ASN A 28 11.15 15.66 -20.41
N ALA A 29 12.43 15.88 -20.71
CA ALA A 29 13.45 14.83 -20.69
C ALA A 29 14.25 14.88 -19.38
N TYR A 30 14.25 13.77 -18.66
CA TYR A 30 15.01 13.54 -17.42
C TYR A 30 16.10 12.53 -17.68
N TRP A 31 17.35 12.83 -17.32
CA TRP A 31 18.52 12.00 -17.58
C TRP A 31 19.10 11.53 -16.26
N TYR A 32 19.12 10.22 -16.07
CA TYR A 32 19.61 9.52 -14.89
C TYR A 32 20.87 8.73 -15.21
N LEU A 33 21.65 8.42 -14.17
CA LEU A 33 22.54 7.27 -14.26
C LEU A 33 21.68 6.01 -14.39
N SER A 34 22.15 5.04 -15.19
CA SER A 34 21.37 3.82 -15.40
C SER A 34 21.16 3.06 -14.10
N PRO A 35 19.90 2.64 -13.79
CA PRO A 35 19.65 1.79 -12.65
C PRO A 35 20.13 0.35 -12.81
N PHE A 36 20.64 0.01 -14.01
CA PHE A 36 21.04 -1.36 -14.34
C PHE A 36 22.55 -1.61 -14.21
N ARG A 37 23.34 -0.55 -14.03
CA ARG A 37 24.81 -0.63 -13.96
C ARG A 37 25.41 0.60 -13.30
N ASN A 38 26.66 0.48 -12.94
CA ASN A 38 27.44 1.61 -12.43
C ASN A 38 28.05 2.40 -13.60
N GLU A 39 27.71 3.68 -13.72
CA GLU A 39 28.22 4.56 -14.77
C GLU A 39 28.44 5.99 -14.25
N LYS A 40 29.32 6.75 -14.93
CA LYS A 40 29.62 8.14 -14.58
C LYS A 40 28.82 9.16 -15.40
N THR A 41 28.41 8.77 -16.59
CA THR A 41 27.69 9.63 -17.56
C THR A 41 26.26 9.12 -17.68
N ALA A 42 25.30 10.04 -17.59
CA ALA A 42 23.88 9.68 -17.68
C ALA A 42 23.53 9.18 -19.08
N SER A 43 23.08 7.95 -19.18
CA SER A 43 22.62 7.31 -20.40
C SER A 43 21.16 6.86 -20.36
N PHE A 44 20.54 6.94 -19.19
CA PHE A 44 19.15 6.55 -18.99
C PHE A 44 18.24 7.78 -19.05
N LYS A 45 17.35 7.84 -20.04
CA LYS A 45 16.43 8.96 -20.27
C LYS A 45 14.99 8.56 -19.94
N VAL A 46 14.27 9.43 -19.25
CA VAL A 46 12.82 9.31 -19.04
C VAL A 46 12.10 10.47 -19.70
N SER A 47 11.09 10.17 -20.50
CA SER A 47 10.16 11.16 -21.06
C SER A 47 9.00 11.35 -20.09
N LYS A 48 8.90 12.55 -19.45
CA LYS A 48 7.78 12.87 -18.55
C LYS A 48 6.44 12.87 -19.27
N LYS A 49 6.42 13.34 -20.52
CA LYS A 49 5.17 13.46 -21.33
C LYS A 49 4.60 12.09 -21.67
N GLU A 50 5.45 11.16 -22.06
CA GLU A 50 5.05 9.84 -22.54
C GLU A 50 5.06 8.79 -21.42
N ASN A 51 5.71 9.11 -20.28
CA ASN A 51 5.94 8.18 -19.17
C ASN A 51 6.64 6.90 -19.63
N LEU A 52 7.67 7.07 -20.46
CA LEU A 52 8.51 6.00 -21.02
C LEU A 52 9.98 6.28 -20.71
N TRP A 53 10.75 5.21 -20.56
CA TRP A 53 12.21 5.28 -20.42
C TRP A 53 12.93 4.69 -21.62
N TYR A 54 14.17 5.13 -21.82
CA TYR A 54 15.10 4.58 -22.79
C TYR A 54 16.53 4.67 -22.28
N ASP A 55 17.26 3.55 -22.30
CA ASP A 55 18.67 3.49 -21.97
C ASP A 55 19.51 3.39 -23.26
N TYR A 56 20.25 4.45 -23.54
CA TYR A 56 21.03 4.57 -24.77
C TYR A 56 22.24 3.65 -24.84
N ALA A 57 22.75 3.18 -23.71
CA ALA A 57 23.94 2.31 -23.72
C ALA A 57 23.59 0.85 -24.04
N ILE A 58 22.40 0.40 -23.67
CA ILE A 58 21.93 -0.95 -24.00
C ILE A 58 20.87 -0.98 -25.10
N GLN A 59 20.45 0.21 -25.58
CA GLN A 59 19.46 0.39 -26.62
C GLN A 59 18.11 -0.26 -26.32
N GLU A 60 17.69 -0.18 -25.07
CA GLU A 60 16.41 -0.73 -24.60
C GLU A 60 15.57 0.35 -23.95
N GLY A 61 14.25 0.16 -23.98
CA GLY A 61 13.30 1.07 -23.39
C GLY A 61 11.96 0.41 -23.09
N GLY A 62 11.08 1.14 -22.40
CA GLY A 62 9.77 0.62 -22.08
C GLY A 62 8.99 1.50 -21.13
N ASP A 63 7.94 0.94 -20.58
CA ASP A 63 7.11 1.54 -19.53
C ASP A 63 7.62 1.19 -18.13
N LEU A 64 6.86 1.58 -17.11
CA LEU A 64 7.21 1.30 -15.71
C LEU A 64 7.25 -0.21 -15.40
N VAL A 65 6.40 -1.01 -16.02
CA VAL A 65 6.36 -2.46 -15.79
C VAL A 65 7.64 -3.11 -16.31
N GLU A 66 8.07 -2.74 -17.52
CA GLU A 66 9.33 -3.23 -18.08
C GLU A 66 10.55 -2.75 -17.28
N LEU A 67 10.51 -1.52 -16.76
CA LEU A 67 11.54 -1.01 -15.86
C LEU A 67 11.69 -1.88 -14.60
N VAL A 68 10.57 -2.14 -13.93
CA VAL A 68 10.53 -2.96 -12.70
C VAL A 68 10.97 -4.40 -12.97
N LYS A 69 10.52 -5.00 -14.08
CA LYS A 69 10.96 -6.34 -14.48
C LYS A 69 12.48 -6.40 -14.56
N ARG A 70 13.09 -5.42 -15.19
CA ARG A 70 14.54 -5.39 -15.39
C ARG A 70 15.31 -5.05 -14.11
N MET A 71 14.90 -4.04 -13.35
CA MET A 71 15.58 -3.64 -12.11
C MET A 71 15.57 -4.75 -11.04
N TYR A 72 14.50 -5.51 -10.95
CA TYR A 72 14.29 -6.50 -9.89
C TYR A 72 14.27 -7.95 -10.39
N ASN A 73 14.75 -8.17 -11.63
CA ASN A 73 14.79 -9.50 -12.26
C ASN A 73 13.43 -10.25 -12.17
N LYS A 74 12.34 -9.52 -12.44
CA LYS A 74 10.99 -10.11 -12.46
C LYS A 74 10.73 -10.73 -13.83
N HIS A 75 10.37 -12.01 -13.85
CA HIS A 75 10.20 -12.73 -15.11
C HIS A 75 8.85 -12.46 -15.78
N THR A 76 7.83 -12.14 -14.99
CA THR A 76 6.48 -11.92 -15.52
C THR A 76 5.95 -10.51 -15.24
N VAL A 77 4.99 -10.07 -16.05
CA VAL A 77 4.24 -8.82 -15.82
C VAL A 77 3.50 -8.89 -14.47
N SER A 78 2.97 -10.06 -14.12
CA SER A 78 2.27 -10.28 -12.85
C SER A 78 3.16 -10.00 -11.64
N ASP A 79 4.42 -10.48 -11.66
CA ASP A 79 5.38 -10.26 -10.59
C ASP A 79 5.76 -8.78 -10.44
N ALA A 80 5.91 -8.08 -11.57
CA ALA A 80 6.19 -6.65 -11.57
C ALA A 80 5.00 -5.83 -11.02
N LEU A 81 3.78 -6.18 -11.40
CA LEU A 81 2.56 -5.53 -10.88
C LEU A 81 2.35 -5.81 -9.39
N ALA A 82 2.66 -7.02 -8.92
CA ALA A 82 2.63 -7.36 -7.50
C ALA A 82 3.67 -6.54 -6.71
N TYR A 83 4.88 -6.39 -7.25
CA TYR A 83 5.93 -5.54 -6.65
C TYR A 83 5.48 -4.07 -6.55
N LEU A 84 4.96 -3.49 -7.63
CA LEU A 84 4.45 -2.12 -7.62
C LEU A 84 3.30 -1.93 -6.63
N ALA A 85 2.39 -2.92 -6.55
CA ALA A 85 1.29 -2.89 -5.58
C ALA A 85 1.80 -2.89 -4.14
N SER A 86 2.83 -3.69 -3.82
CA SER A 86 3.41 -3.73 -2.47
C SER A 86 4.09 -2.40 -2.08
N LYS A 87 4.70 -1.71 -3.04
CA LYS A 87 5.31 -0.39 -2.82
C LYS A 87 4.27 0.72 -2.63
N ASP A 88 3.14 0.65 -3.36
CA ASP A 88 2.04 1.61 -3.19
C ASP A 88 1.35 1.43 -1.83
N ILE A 89 1.14 0.20 -1.38
CA ILE A 89 0.59 -0.08 -0.05
C ILE A 89 1.52 0.50 1.03
N ALA A 90 2.84 0.28 0.93
CA ALA A 90 3.80 0.85 1.87
C ALA A 90 3.81 2.40 1.86
N ALA A 91 3.56 3.03 0.71
CA ALA A 91 3.43 4.48 0.63
C ALA A 91 2.12 5.00 1.25
N VAL A 92 1.03 4.24 1.09
CA VAL A 92 -0.27 4.54 1.73
C VAL A 92 -0.17 4.37 3.24
N ASP A 93 0.44 3.28 3.73
CA ASP A 93 0.66 3.06 5.16
C ASP A 93 1.48 4.20 5.78
N LYS A 94 2.58 4.62 5.13
CA LYS A 94 3.40 5.75 5.58
C LYS A 94 2.66 7.08 5.52
N ALA A 95 1.81 7.31 4.51
CA ALA A 95 0.97 8.50 4.41
C ALA A 95 -0.13 8.49 5.48
N ILE A 96 -0.68 7.31 5.78
CA ILE A 96 -1.63 7.11 6.88
C ILE A 96 -0.94 7.34 8.22
N GLU A 97 0.25 6.78 8.47
CA GLU A 97 1.04 7.04 9.68
C GLU A 97 1.36 8.52 9.86
N THR A 98 1.74 9.22 8.77
CA THR A 98 2.03 10.67 8.80
C THR A 98 0.74 11.48 9.02
N ALA A 99 -0.37 11.10 8.40
CA ALA A 99 -1.69 11.72 8.61
C ALA A 99 -2.24 11.43 10.01
N ILE A 100 -1.96 10.23 10.54
CA ILE A 100 -2.26 9.83 11.91
C ILE A 100 -1.45 10.67 12.91
N ALA A 101 -0.15 10.87 12.67
CA ALA A 101 0.71 11.70 13.51
C ALA A 101 0.37 13.21 13.43
N ALA A 102 -0.17 13.69 12.30
CA ALA A 102 -0.58 15.07 12.11
C ALA A 102 -2.00 15.37 12.62
N LYS A 103 -2.83 14.33 12.78
CA LYS A 103 -4.12 14.42 13.43
C LYS A 103 -3.88 14.08 14.90
N GLU A 104 -3.87 15.09 15.78
CA GLU A 104 -4.08 14.81 17.20
C GLU A 104 -5.33 13.92 17.30
N TYR A 105 -5.13 12.64 17.57
CA TYR A 105 -6.22 11.79 17.99
C TYR A 105 -6.74 12.38 19.29
N THR A 106 -7.81 13.12 19.22
CA THR A 106 -8.73 13.14 20.35
C THR A 106 -9.11 11.67 20.54
N THR A 107 -8.42 11.00 21.45
CA THR A 107 -8.81 9.68 21.90
C THR A 107 -10.18 9.84 22.49
N THR A 108 -11.19 9.59 21.68
CA THR A 108 -12.55 9.49 22.16
C THR A 108 -12.54 8.27 23.08
N LYS A 109 -12.40 8.51 24.41
CA LYS A 109 -12.30 7.45 25.38
C LYS A 109 -13.55 6.58 25.27
N MET A 110 -13.36 5.33 24.92
CA MET A 110 -14.41 4.32 25.07
C MET A 110 -14.65 4.15 26.57
N ASN A 111 -15.86 4.43 27.01
CA ASN A 111 -16.28 4.23 28.39
C ASN A 111 -17.22 3.03 28.46
N ASP A 112 -17.32 2.41 29.63
CA ASP A 112 -18.28 1.32 29.87
C ASP A 112 -18.10 0.11 28.94
N VAL A 113 -16.82 -0.26 28.68
CA VAL A 113 -16.49 -1.37 27.78
C VAL A 113 -16.85 -2.70 28.41
N LYS A 114 -17.70 -3.47 27.73
CA LYS A 114 -18.12 -4.82 28.12
C LYS A 114 -17.87 -5.80 27.00
N LEU A 115 -17.19 -6.90 27.30
CA LEU A 115 -16.97 -8.01 26.40
C LEU A 115 -17.94 -9.14 26.76
N LEU A 116 -18.68 -9.59 25.78
CA LEU A 116 -19.69 -10.64 25.90
C LEU A 116 -19.42 -11.75 24.88
N PRO A 117 -19.93 -12.96 25.12
CA PRO A 117 -19.97 -13.98 24.07
C PRO A 117 -20.71 -13.46 22.84
N LEU A 118 -20.24 -13.80 21.65
CA LEU A 118 -20.85 -13.36 20.40
C LEU A 118 -22.21 -13.99 20.19
N GLN A 119 -23.29 -13.24 20.46
CA GLN A 119 -24.70 -13.69 20.42
C GLN A 119 -25.61 -12.72 19.66
N ASN A 120 -25.19 -11.49 19.45
CA ASN A 120 -26.02 -10.48 18.79
C ASN A 120 -26.37 -10.90 17.36
N HIS A 121 -27.68 -10.94 17.06
CA HIS A 121 -28.20 -11.40 15.79
C HIS A 121 -27.59 -10.61 14.57
N SER A 122 -27.48 -9.29 14.71
CA SER A 122 -26.91 -8.45 13.63
C SER A 122 -25.45 -8.78 13.35
N LEU A 123 -24.64 -9.05 14.40
CA LEU A 123 -23.26 -9.47 14.25
C LEU A 123 -23.15 -10.87 13.67
N LEU A 124 -23.98 -11.80 14.07
CA LEU A 124 -24.04 -13.16 13.49
C LEU A 124 -24.46 -13.12 12.01
N SER A 125 -25.44 -12.27 11.66
CA SER A 125 -25.84 -12.05 10.27
C SER A 125 -24.69 -11.48 9.42
N TYR A 126 -23.86 -10.62 9.99
CA TYR A 126 -22.65 -10.12 9.33
C TYR A 126 -21.68 -11.25 8.98
N PHE A 127 -21.40 -12.19 9.90
CA PHE A 127 -20.57 -13.37 9.62
C PHE A 127 -21.15 -14.21 8.47
N SER A 128 -22.46 -14.47 8.53
CA SER A 128 -23.14 -15.24 7.48
C SER A 128 -23.06 -14.54 6.12
N SER A 129 -23.23 -13.22 6.06
CA SER A 129 -23.13 -12.44 4.82
C SER A 129 -21.73 -12.50 4.21
N ARG A 130 -20.69 -12.65 5.03
CA ARG A 130 -19.28 -12.80 4.63
C ARG A 130 -18.88 -14.26 4.41
N LYS A 131 -19.81 -15.21 4.53
CA LYS A 131 -19.55 -16.66 4.42
C LYS A 131 -18.50 -17.15 5.43
N ILE A 132 -18.44 -16.53 6.59
CA ILE A 132 -17.58 -16.95 7.70
C ILE A 132 -18.41 -17.90 8.58
N ASP A 133 -17.82 -19.04 8.93
CA ASP A 133 -18.45 -19.99 9.84
C ASP A 133 -18.63 -19.35 11.23
N ILE A 134 -19.88 -19.43 11.74
CA ILE A 134 -20.25 -18.81 13.01
C ILE A 134 -19.51 -19.47 14.18
N THR A 135 -19.18 -20.75 14.08
CA THR A 135 -18.44 -21.48 15.12
C THR A 135 -17.03 -20.93 15.23
N ILE A 136 -16.37 -20.67 14.09
CA ILE A 136 -15.07 -20.00 14.04
C ILE A 136 -15.17 -18.59 14.60
N GLY A 137 -16.18 -17.82 14.18
CA GLY A 137 -16.41 -16.48 14.71
C GLY A 137 -16.54 -16.46 16.24
N LYS A 138 -17.32 -17.37 16.82
CA LYS A 138 -17.50 -17.50 18.28
C LYS A 138 -16.23 -17.93 19.02
N MET A 139 -15.34 -18.65 18.35
CA MET A 139 -14.06 -19.11 18.95
C MET A 139 -13.06 -17.96 19.08
N TYR A 140 -12.92 -17.12 18.07
CA TYR A 140 -11.86 -16.10 17.97
C TYR A 140 -12.34 -14.68 18.28
N CYS A 141 -13.65 -14.44 18.34
CA CYS A 141 -14.21 -13.11 18.52
C CYS A 141 -15.07 -13.04 19.79
N ARG A 142 -15.24 -11.81 20.26
CA ARG A 142 -16.19 -11.45 21.32
C ARG A 142 -17.09 -10.34 20.81
N GLU A 143 -18.23 -10.20 21.44
CA GLU A 143 -19.09 -9.05 21.25
C GLU A 143 -18.63 -7.94 22.19
N ILE A 144 -18.33 -6.76 21.67
CA ILE A 144 -17.94 -5.61 22.47
C ILE A 144 -19.08 -4.60 22.50
N HIS A 145 -19.43 -4.13 23.70
CA HIS A 145 -20.31 -3.00 23.92
C HIS A 145 -19.53 -1.88 24.61
N TYR A 146 -19.71 -0.66 24.16
CA TYR A 146 -19.02 0.49 24.73
C TYR A 146 -19.80 1.77 24.51
N LYS A 147 -19.46 2.81 25.27
CA LYS A 147 -20.00 4.15 25.11
C LYS A 147 -18.92 5.09 24.61
N VAL A 148 -19.32 5.95 23.67
CA VAL A 148 -18.55 7.13 23.26
C VAL A 148 -19.43 8.33 23.54
N GLU A 149 -18.96 9.21 24.42
CA GLU A 149 -19.79 10.26 24.99
C GLU A 149 -21.05 9.67 25.67
N GLN A 150 -22.26 9.91 25.14
CA GLN A 150 -23.52 9.36 25.65
C GLN A 150 -24.14 8.31 24.72
N LYS A 151 -23.48 7.95 23.62
CA LYS A 151 -23.99 7.00 22.64
C LYS A 151 -23.45 5.61 22.89
N HIS A 152 -24.32 4.61 22.79
CA HIS A 152 -23.98 3.20 22.89
C HIS A 152 -23.59 2.65 21.51
N TYR A 153 -22.52 1.88 21.50
CA TYR A 153 -22.03 1.17 20.33
C TYR A 153 -21.81 -0.30 20.68
N TYR A 154 -21.89 -1.15 19.66
CA TYR A 154 -21.50 -2.53 19.76
C TYR A 154 -20.77 -2.98 18.49
N GLY A 155 -19.93 -4.00 18.59
CA GLY A 155 -19.13 -4.49 17.49
C GLY A 155 -18.54 -5.86 17.77
N ILE A 156 -17.66 -6.29 16.86
CA ILE A 156 -16.90 -7.52 16.99
C ILE A 156 -15.50 -7.13 17.46
N ALA A 157 -15.01 -7.79 18.49
CA ALA A 157 -13.68 -7.62 19.03
C ALA A 157 -12.87 -8.89 18.80
N PHE A 158 -11.64 -8.74 18.32
CA PHE A 158 -10.68 -9.80 18.12
C PHE A 158 -9.64 -9.75 19.24
N GLY A 159 -9.32 -10.90 19.83
CA GLY A 159 -8.22 -11.00 20.79
C GLY A 159 -6.87 -10.80 20.08
N ASN A 160 -6.00 -9.97 20.63
CA ASN A 160 -4.65 -9.78 20.13
C ASN A 160 -3.60 -10.50 21.01
N LEU A 161 -2.35 -10.58 20.52
CA LEU A 161 -1.24 -11.24 21.21
C LEU A 161 -0.82 -10.56 22.54
N SER A 162 -1.27 -9.33 22.77
CA SER A 162 -0.98 -8.54 23.98
C SER A 162 -2.09 -8.66 25.03
N GLU A 163 -2.91 -9.72 24.99
CA GLU A 163 -4.05 -9.95 25.85
C GLU A 163 -5.13 -8.84 25.81
N GLY A 164 -5.11 -8.03 24.76
CA GLY A 164 -6.10 -7.00 24.47
C GLY A 164 -7.10 -7.44 23.40
N TYR A 165 -7.95 -6.49 22.96
CA TYR A 165 -8.92 -6.67 21.88
C TYR A 165 -8.86 -5.51 20.90
N GLU A 166 -9.04 -5.82 19.62
CA GLU A 166 -9.14 -4.89 18.50
C GLU A 166 -10.51 -4.96 17.83
#